data_038c642107ac519fa0ae514ee8f142e6
#
_entry.id   038c642107ac519fa0ae514ee8f142e6
#
_cell.length_a   1.000
_cell.length_b   1.000
_cell.length_c   1.000
_cell.angle_alpha   90.00
_cell.angle_beta   90.00
_cell.angle_gamma   90.00
#
_symmetry.space_group_name_H-M   'P 1'
#
loop_
_entity.id
_entity.type
_entity.pdbx_description
1 polymer ?
#
loop_
_entity_poly.entity_id
_entity_poly.type
_entity_poly.pdbx_seq_one_letter_code
_entity_poly.pdbx_strand_id
1 'polypeptide(L)'
;MAIPLTDDWCLASLRRSKGISLEEIARNTKLRVTTLKALEEGNFDALPGGIYNISYLRQFAREIGVDESSVIQLYRKSYPGPDSS
;
A
#
# COMPACT_ATOMS: atom_id res chain seq x y z
N MET A 1 12.62 1.72 -12.53
CA MET A 1 12.62 0.35 -11.99
C MET A 1 12.07 0.36 -10.58
N ALA A 2 11.14 -0.55 -10.28
CA ALA A 2 10.51 -0.57 -8.96
C ALA A 2 11.45 -1.11 -7.90
N ILE A 3 11.35 -0.56 -6.69
CA ILE A 3 12.18 -0.98 -5.58
C ILE A 3 11.43 -2.08 -4.82
N PRO A 4 12.05 -3.23 -4.57
CA PRO A 4 11.39 -4.28 -3.81
C PRO A 4 11.27 -3.86 -2.34
N LEU A 5 10.13 -4.18 -1.74
CA LEU A 5 9.89 -3.92 -0.34
C LEU A 5 10.57 -5.02 0.48
N THR A 6 11.26 -4.62 1.54
CA THR A 6 11.90 -5.58 2.44
C THR A 6 10.87 -6.14 3.43
N ASP A 7 11.35 -6.77 4.50
CA ASP A 7 10.46 -7.36 5.51
C ASP A 7 9.71 -6.32 6.33
N ASP A 8 10.10 -5.06 6.24
CA ASP A 8 9.49 -3.98 7.02
C ASP A 8 8.37 -3.30 6.24
N TRP A 9 7.27 -2.99 6.92
CA TRP A 9 6.17 -2.23 6.33
C TRP A 9 6.54 -0.76 6.37
N CYS A 10 7.26 -0.29 5.34
CA CYS A 10 7.86 1.04 5.33
C CYS A 10 7.39 1.91 4.17
N LEU A 11 6.13 1.75 3.78
CA LEU A 11 5.59 2.52 2.65
C LEU A 11 5.67 4.02 2.86
N ALA A 12 5.39 4.47 4.09
CA ALA A 12 5.44 5.90 4.40
C ALA A 12 6.85 6.46 4.22
N SER A 13 7.85 5.72 4.70
CA SER A 13 9.24 6.14 4.56
C SER A 13 9.65 6.24 3.10
N LEU A 14 9.26 5.26 2.31
CA LEU A 14 9.58 5.24 0.88
C LEU A 14 8.91 6.40 0.16
N ARG A 15 7.64 6.65 0.49
CA ARG A 15 6.91 7.77 -0.11
C ARG A 15 7.59 9.11 0.20
N ARG A 16 7.96 9.29 1.47
CA ARG A 16 8.60 10.55 1.90
C ARG A 16 9.95 10.73 1.25
N SER A 17 10.70 9.65 1.09
CA SER A 17 12.02 9.74 0.47
C SER A 17 11.93 10.16 -0.99
N LYS A 18 10.79 9.96 -1.62
CA LYS A 18 10.56 10.37 -3.00
C LYS A 18 9.85 11.71 -3.12
N GLY A 19 9.51 12.33 -1.99
CA GLY A 19 8.86 13.63 -1.98
C GLY A 19 7.44 13.62 -2.50
N ILE A 20 6.75 12.48 -2.38
CA ILE A 20 5.37 12.34 -2.89
C ILE A 20 4.39 12.50 -1.73
N SER A 21 3.39 13.37 -1.91
CA SER A 21 2.38 13.58 -0.88
C SER A 21 1.24 12.59 -1.03
N LEU A 22 0.51 12.35 0.06
CA LEU A 22 -0.68 11.50 0.00
C LEU A 22 -1.75 12.13 -0.89
N GLU A 23 -1.84 13.45 -0.87
CA GLU A 23 -2.81 14.15 -1.71
C GLU A 23 -2.55 13.91 -3.19
N GLU A 24 -1.28 13.87 -3.56
CA GLU A 24 -0.90 13.59 -4.94
C GLU A 24 -1.32 12.18 -5.35
N ILE A 25 -1.05 11.21 -4.48
CA ILE A 25 -1.46 9.83 -4.74
C ILE A 25 -2.98 9.71 -4.83
N ALA A 26 -3.68 10.38 -3.91
CA ALA A 26 -5.13 10.37 -3.92
C ALA A 26 -5.69 10.91 -5.24
N ARG A 27 -5.09 11.96 -5.75
CA ARG A 27 -5.51 12.55 -7.01
C ARG A 27 -5.31 11.59 -8.18
N ASN A 28 -4.18 10.91 -8.19
CA ASN A 28 -3.84 10.01 -9.30
C ASN A 28 -4.61 8.69 -9.25
N THR A 29 -4.91 8.20 -8.06
CA THR A 29 -5.55 6.90 -7.88
C THR A 29 -7.06 6.99 -7.65
N LYS A 30 -7.57 8.19 -7.37
CA LYS A 30 -8.96 8.41 -6.98
C LYS A 30 -9.31 7.78 -5.64
N LEU A 31 -8.32 7.45 -4.85
CA LEU A 31 -8.52 6.93 -3.50
C LEU A 31 -8.48 8.07 -2.50
N ARG A 32 -9.16 7.87 -1.38
CA ARG A 32 -9.19 8.90 -0.33
C ARG A 32 -7.87 8.91 0.43
N VAL A 33 -7.48 10.09 0.90
CA VAL A 33 -6.26 10.24 1.70
C VAL A 33 -6.33 9.33 2.94
N THR A 34 -7.50 9.23 3.57
CA THR A 34 -7.66 8.37 4.75
C THR A 34 -7.40 6.90 4.41
N THR A 35 -7.83 6.46 3.23
CA THR A 35 -7.56 5.09 2.78
C THR A 35 -6.06 4.88 2.59
N LEU A 36 -5.41 5.83 1.94
CA LEU A 36 -3.97 5.74 1.68
C LEU A 36 -3.18 5.75 2.97
N LYS A 37 -3.59 6.56 3.94
CA LYS A 37 -2.94 6.61 5.23
C LYS A 37 -3.06 5.28 5.96
N ALA A 38 -4.24 4.65 5.90
CA ALA A 38 -4.45 3.35 6.50
C ALA A 38 -3.53 2.29 5.86
N LEU A 39 -3.37 2.36 4.54
CA LEU A 39 -2.46 1.45 3.84
C LEU A 39 -1.02 1.64 4.32
N GLU A 40 -0.59 2.89 4.46
CA GLU A 40 0.77 3.20 4.91
C GLU A 40 1.04 2.65 6.31
N GLU A 41 0.04 2.76 7.17
CA GLU A 41 0.18 2.37 8.57
C GLU A 41 -0.07 0.88 8.81
N GLY A 42 -0.49 0.18 7.77
CA GLY A 42 -0.85 -1.22 7.93
C GLY A 42 -2.14 -1.43 8.69
N ASN A 43 -2.97 -0.40 8.78
CA ASN A 43 -4.24 -0.46 9.50
C ASN A 43 -5.34 -0.93 8.57
N PHE A 44 -5.31 -2.22 8.25
CA PHE A 44 -6.24 -2.78 7.26
C PHE A 44 -7.64 -2.97 7.81
N ASP A 45 -7.81 -2.89 9.13
CA ASP A 45 -9.13 -2.93 9.73
C ASP A 45 -9.98 -1.73 9.35
N ALA A 46 -9.33 -0.62 8.99
CA ALA A 46 -10.03 0.59 8.58
C ALA A 46 -10.41 0.60 7.11
N LEU A 47 -10.10 -0.48 6.39
CA LEU A 47 -10.35 -0.57 4.95
C LEU A 47 -11.53 -1.50 4.68
N PRO A 48 -12.10 -1.42 3.45
CA PRO A 48 -13.21 -2.33 3.10
C PRO A 48 -12.85 -3.81 3.18
N GLY A 49 -11.58 -4.15 3.01
CA GLY A 49 -11.12 -5.52 3.16
C GLY A 49 -11.11 -6.29 1.85
N GLY A 50 -10.68 -7.54 1.94
CA GLY A 50 -10.70 -8.45 0.82
C GLY A 50 -9.87 -8.00 -0.36
N ILE A 51 -10.41 -8.24 -1.55
CA ILE A 51 -9.70 -7.95 -2.79
C ILE A 51 -9.44 -6.45 -2.97
N TYR A 52 -10.22 -5.61 -2.32
CA TYR A 52 -10.02 -4.17 -2.45
C TYR A 52 -8.68 -3.73 -1.85
N ASN A 53 -8.29 -4.36 -0.75
CA ASN A 53 -7.01 -4.03 -0.11
C ASN A 53 -5.86 -4.29 -1.05
N ILE A 54 -5.89 -5.40 -1.77
CA ILE A 54 -4.84 -5.74 -2.72
C ILE A 54 -4.80 -4.74 -3.86
N SER A 55 -5.97 -4.39 -4.40
CA SER A 55 -6.05 -3.40 -5.46
C SER A 55 -5.48 -2.05 -5.02
N TYR A 56 -5.84 -1.62 -3.83
CA TYR A 56 -5.35 -0.35 -3.28
C TYR A 56 -3.83 -0.39 -3.09
N LEU A 57 -3.31 -1.50 -2.58
CA LEU A 57 -1.87 -1.64 -2.37
C LEU A 57 -1.11 -1.60 -3.70
N ARG A 58 -1.65 -2.21 -4.73
CA ARG A 58 -1.03 -2.17 -6.06
C ARG A 58 -0.94 -0.74 -6.57
N GLN A 59 -2.03 -0.01 -6.46
CA GLN A 59 -2.04 1.38 -6.91
C GLN A 59 -1.07 2.23 -6.12
N PHE A 60 -1.04 2.04 -4.80
CA PHE A 60 -0.12 2.77 -3.93
C PHE A 60 1.32 2.47 -4.31
N ALA A 61 1.66 1.19 -4.44
CA ALA A 61 3.02 0.78 -4.78
C ALA A 61 3.45 1.37 -6.12
N ARG A 62 2.56 1.36 -7.09
CA ARG A 62 2.85 1.88 -8.41
C ARG A 62 3.16 3.37 -8.36
N GLU A 63 2.41 4.11 -7.53
CA GLU A 63 2.59 5.55 -7.41
C GLU A 63 3.93 5.92 -6.78
N ILE A 64 4.42 5.12 -5.84
CA ILE A 64 5.69 5.41 -5.18
C ILE A 64 6.85 4.61 -5.75
N GLY A 65 6.62 3.84 -6.81
CA GLY A 65 7.69 3.14 -7.50
C GLY A 65 8.22 1.93 -6.76
N VAL A 66 7.39 1.28 -5.95
CA VAL A 66 7.76 0.06 -5.23
C VAL A 66 7.19 -1.13 -5.99
N ASP A 67 7.90 -2.25 -5.91
CA ASP A 67 7.46 -3.48 -6.59
C ASP A 67 6.13 -3.96 -6.00
N GLU A 68 5.11 -4.06 -6.84
CA GLU A 68 3.77 -4.44 -6.40
C GLU A 68 3.75 -5.82 -5.78
N SER A 69 4.45 -6.77 -6.38
CA SER A 69 4.48 -8.14 -5.87
C SER A 69 5.06 -8.21 -4.47
N SER A 70 6.11 -7.44 -4.21
CA SER A 70 6.75 -7.42 -2.89
C SER A 70 5.78 -6.89 -1.83
N VAL A 71 5.03 -5.85 -2.17
CA VAL A 71 4.07 -5.27 -1.24
C VAL A 71 2.96 -6.28 -0.93
N ILE A 72 2.44 -6.94 -1.94
CA ILE A 72 1.36 -7.89 -1.78
C ILE A 72 1.82 -9.11 -0.98
N GLN A 73 3.02 -9.60 -1.25
CA GLN A 73 3.57 -10.73 -0.51
C GLN A 73 3.72 -10.38 0.97
N LEU A 74 4.22 -9.19 1.26
CA LEU A 74 4.37 -8.75 2.64
C LEU A 74 3.02 -8.60 3.32
N TYR A 75 2.04 -8.07 2.61
CA TYR A 75 0.69 -7.94 3.12
C TYR A 75 0.12 -9.31 3.50
N ARG A 76 0.22 -10.29 2.60
CA ARG A 76 -0.31 -11.63 2.84
C ARG A 76 0.40 -12.33 3.98
N LYS A 77 1.69 -12.08 4.13
CA LYS A 77 2.49 -12.68 5.21
C LYS A 77 2.09 -12.09 6.56
N SER A 78 1.86 -10.77 6.59
CA SER A 78 1.55 -10.06 7.84
C SER A 78 0.09 -10.15 8.22
N TYR A 79 -0.79 -10.32 7.24
CA TYR A 79 -2.24 -10.29 7.46
C TYR A 79 -2.91 -11.46 6.74
N PRO A 80 -2.73 -12.69 7.25
CA PRO A 80 -3.30 -13.87 6.62
C PRO A 80 -4.78 -14.04 6.98
N GLY A 81 -5.59 -13.09 6.58
CA GLY A 81 -7.01 -13.12 6.88
C GLY A 81 -7.78 -14.14 6.06
N PRO A 82 -9.08 -14.25 6.30
CA PRO A 82 -9.92 -15.24 5.60
C PRO A 82 -9.96 -15.01 4.10
N ASP A 83 -9.72 -13.81 3.67
CA ASP A 83 -9.69 -13.46 2.25
C ASP A 83 -8.41 -13.95 1.55
N SER A 84 -7.45 -14.44 2.32
CA SER A 84 -6.21 -14.96 1.76
C SER A 84 -6.36 -16.36 1.21
N SER A 85 -7.44 -16.99 1.50
CA SER A 85 -7.70 -18.33 1.03
C SER A 85 -7.98 -18.38 -0.45
#